data_735f59c72669a44be14000314cefa0aa
#
_entry.id   735f59c72669a44be14000314cefa0aa
#
_cell.length_a   1.000
_cell.length_b   1.000
_cell.length_c   1.000
_cell.angle_alpha   90.00
_cell.angle_beta   90.00
_cell.angle_gamma   90.00
#
_symmetry.space_group_name_H-M   'P 1'
#
loop_
_entity.id
_entity.type
_entity.pdbx_description
1 polymer ?
#
loop_
_entity_poly.entity_id
_entity_poly.type
_entity_poly.pdbx_seq_one_letter_code
_entity_poly.pdbx_strand_id
1 'polypeptide(L)'
;MLAYFDKSRNEIVFMEENNRGVITVNNGVTYVKTNNVYQYNINSLDSTINIPKGNYIIHINAKLFNNDITFLDKFDSIDEVLNNPYTINVNINEQTIDTMMLVNTTDPLIVYNYSTAINLQENSILSITSNYSNIHVIKINVIVEEILGEVIQ
;
A
#
# COMPACT_ATOMS: atom_id res chain seq x y z
N MET A 1 -23.81 -11.02 6.19
CA MET A 1 -22.73 -11.21 7.16
C MET A 1 -22.99 -10.38 8.40
N LEU A 2 -22.92 -11.00 9.55
CA LEU A 2 -23.03 -10.28 10.81
C LEU A 2 -21.64 -9.99 11.35
N ALA A 3 -21.51 -8.82 11.96
CA ALA A 3 -20.26 -8.43 12.59
C ALA A 3 -20.54 -7.66 13.86
N TYR A 4 -19.63 -7.71 14.81
CA TYR A 4 -19.71 -6.90 16.00
C TYR A 4 -18.37 -6.30 16.35
N PHE A 5 -18.40 -5.21 17.12
CA PHE A 5 -17.16 -4.57 17.57
C PHE A 5 -16.79 -5.08 18.95
N ASP A 6 -15.63 -5.69 19.06
CA ASP A 6 -15.09 -6.16 20.34
C ASP A 6 -14.27 -5.04 20.97
N LYS A 7 -14.85 -4.37 21.95
CA LYS A 7 -14.19 -3.24 22.60
C LYS A 7 -12.93 -3.63 23.35
N SER A 8 -12.89 -4.85 23.86
CA SER A 8 -11.73 -5.29 24.66
C SER A 8 -10.48 -5.45 23.79
N ARG A 9 -10.67 -5.77 22.50
CA ARG A 9 -9.58 -5.96 21.55
C ARG A 9 -9.51 -4.87 20.49
N ASN A 10 -10.43 -3.92 20.52
CA ASN A 10 -10.52 -2.85 19.54
C ASN A 10 -10.61 -3.41 18.12
N GLU A 11 -11.51 -4.37 17.93
CA GLU A 11 -11.66 -5.08 16.66
C GLU A 11 -13.12 -5.20 16.25
N ILE A 12 -13.35 -5.25 14.94
CA ILE A 12 -14.62 -5.70 14.39
C ILE A 12 -14.46 -7.17 14.04
N VAL A 13 -15.35 -8.00 14.58
CA VAL A 13 -15.30 -9.45 14.39
C VAL A 13 -16.46 -9.87 13.52
N PHE A 14 -16.17 -10.58 12.44
CA PHE A 14 -17.20 -11.12 11.57
C PHE A 14 -17.62 -12.50 12.06
N MET A 15 -18.92 -12.74 12.02
CA MET A 15 -19.52 -13.91 12.66
C MET A 15 -19.62 -15.14 11.78
N GLU A 16 -19.30 -15.02 10.49
CA GLU A 16 -19.41 -16.16 9.59
C GLU A 16 -18.30 -17.16 9.84
N GLU A 17 -18.69 -18.43 10.00
CA GLU A 17 -17.77 -19.46 10.39
C GLU A 17 -16.57 -19.58 9.52
N ASN A 18 -16.75 -19.60 8.22
CA ASN A 18 -15.68 -19.88 7.26
C ASN A 18 -15.08 -18.62 6.66
N ASN A 19 -15.62 -17.47 7.01
CA ASN A 19 -15.17 -16.19 6.49
C ASN A 19 -14.96 -15.21 7.62
N ARG A 20 -14.28 -15.61 8.64
CA ARG A 20 -13.97 -14.69 9.73
C ARG A 20 -12.96 -13.67 9.27
N GLY A 21 -13.30 -12.43 9.48
CA GLY A 21 -12.37 -11.34 9.27
C GLY A 21 -12.22 -10.54 10.54
N VAL A 22 -11.11 -9.87 10.66
CA VAL A 22 -10.83 -8.97 11.77
C VAL A 22 -10.43 -7.63 11.19
N ILE A 23 -11.02 -6.56 11.70
CA ILE A 23 -10.64 -5.20 11.32
C ILE A 23 -9.96 -4.57 12.51
N THR A 24 -8.74 -4.09 12.31
CA THR A 24 -8.01 -3.34 13.32
C THR A 24 -7.58 -1.99 12.75
N VAL A 25 -7.32 -1.04 13.63
CA VAL A 25 -6.85 0.29 13.25
C VAL A 25 -5.51 0.51 13.92
N ASN A 26 -4.49 0.86 13.14
CA ASN A 26 -3.16 1.09 13.66
C ASN A 26 -2.44 2.15 12.81
N ASN A 27 -2.07 3.27 13.42
CA ASN A 27 -1.27 4.34 12.80
C ASN A 27 -1.77 4.78 11.43
N GLY A 28 -3.07 5.00 11.29
CA GLY A 28 -3.65 5.44 10.02
C GLY A 28 -3.84 4.33 9.00
N VAL A 29 -3.57 3.11 9.39
CA VAL A 29 -3.81 1.93 8.56
C VAL A 29 -4.97 1.16 9.15
N THR A 30 -5.96 0.85 8.32
CA THR A 30 -6.98 -0.12 8.69
C THR A 30 -6.76 -1.37 7.90
N TYR A 31 -6.98 -2.53 8.51
CA TYR A 31 -6.88 -3.74 7.72
C TYR A 31 -7.95 -4.74 8.08
N VAL A 32 -8.30 -5.54 7.10
CA VAL A 32 -9.25 -6.64 7.23
C VAL A 32 -8.56 -7.90 6.78
N LYS A 33 -8.68 -8.95 7.57
CA LYS A 33 -8.24 -10.28 7.14
C LYS A 33 -9.47 -11.16 6.99
N THR A 34 -9.63 -11.78 5.82
CA THR A 34 -10.68 -12.75 5.56
C THR A 34 -10.03 -13.95 4.87
N ASN A 35 -10.07 -15.11 5.50
CA ASN A 35 -9.36 -16.31 5.04
C ASN A 35 -7.86 -16.01 4.87
N ASN A 36 -7.38 -16.05 3.64
CA ASN A 36 -5.97 -15.81 3.32
C ASN A 36 -5.72 -14.45 2.67
N VAL A 37 -6.70 -13.55 2.74
CA VAL A 37 -6.58 -12.22 2.15
C VAL A 37 -6.52 -11.18 3.24
N TYR A 38 -5.47 -10.35 3.19
CA TYR A 38 -5.29 -9.21 4.07
C TYR A 38 -5.51 -7.96 3.24
N GLN A 39 -6.43 -7.11 3.64
CA GLN A 39 -6.72 -5.87 2.94
C GLN A 39 -6.40 -4.70 3.86
N TYR A 40 -5.54 -3.81 3.39
CA TYR A 40 -5.09 -2.65 4.15
C TYR A 40 -5.52 -1.39 3.43
N ASN A 41 -6.03 -0.42 4.19
CA ASN A 41 -6.30 0.92 3.69
C ASN A 41 -5.35 1.87 4.40
N ILE A 42 -4.60 2.63 3.62
CA ILE A 42 -3.57 3.54 4.12
C ILE A 42 -4.00 4.97 3.79
N ASN A 43 -3.91 5.86 4.75
CA ASN A 43 -4.23 7.27 4.53
C ASN A 43 -3.02 8.20 4.63
N SER A 44 -1.84 7.64 4.77
CA SER A 44 -0.60 8.41 4.87
C SER A 44 0.56 7.63 4.26
N LEU A 45 1.45 8.32 3.54
CA LEU A 45 2.64 7.70 2.96
C LEU A 45 3.67 7.27 4.01
N ASP A 46 3.52 7.73 5.25
CA ASP A 46 4.47 7.34 6.31
C ASP A 46 4.05 6.06 7.02
N SER A 47 2.95 5.46 6.60
CA SER A 47 2.43 4.25 7.23
C SER A 47 3.19 3.02 6.78
N THR A 48 3.28 2.04 7.67
CA THR A 48 3.93 0.76 7.39
C THR A 48 2.96 -0.39 7.61
N ILE A 49 3.16 -1.47 6.88
CA ILE A 49 2.37 -2.69 6.98
C ILE A 49 3.31 -3.83 7.32
N ASN A 50 3.00 -4.57 8.39
CA ASN A 50 3.76 -5.76 8.75
C ASN A 50 3.16 -6.97 8.06
N ILE A 51 3.98 -7.68 7.28
CA ILE A 51 3.56 -8.86 6.55
C ILE A 51 4.38 -10.04 7.06
N PRO A 52 3.74 -11.10 7.58
CA PRO A 52 4.48 -12.26 8.07
C PRO A 52 5.24 -12.96 6.95
N LYS A 53 6.25 -13.72 7.33
CA LYS A 53 6.95 -14.62 6.41
C LYS A 53 5.94 -15.47 5.63
N GLY A 54 6.16 -15.63 4.35
CA GLY A 54 5.28 -16.44 3.49
C GLY A 54 5.34 -16.04 2.04
N ASN A 55 4.49 -16.67 1.26
CA ASN A 55 4.34 -16.40 -0.17
C ASN A 55 3.06 -15.63 -0.40
N TYR A 56 3.14 -14.55 -1.16
CA TYR A 56 2.01 -13.65 -1.34
C TYR A 56 1.92 -13.12 -2.76
N ILE A 57 0.70 -12.73 -3.12
CA ILE A 57 0.46 -11.83 -4.24
C ILE A 57 0.02 -10.50 -3.61
N ILE A 58 0.70 -9.44 -3.97
CA ILE A 58 0.42 -8.10 -3.43
C ILE A 58 -0.12 -7.24 -4.55
N HIS A 59 -1.25 -6.57 -4.28
CA HIS A 59 -1.86 -5.61 -5.19
C HIS A 59 -1.93 -4.27 -4.48
N ILE A 60 -1.44 -3.23 -5.13
CA ILE A 60 -1.46 -1.87 -4.60
C ILE A 60 -2.24 -1.00 -5.58
N ASN A 61 -3.26 -0.32 -5.06
CA ASN A 61 -4.04 0.65 -5.83
C ASN A 61 -3.99 1.96 -5.05
N ALA A 62 -3.35 2.95 -5.62
CA ALA A 62 -3.19 4.24 -4.97
C ALA A 62 -3.79 5.36 -5.79
N LYS A 63 -4.51 6.24 -5.11
CA LYS A 63 -4.96 7.52 -5.66
C LYS A 63 -4.37 8.60 -4.80
N LEU A 64 -3.61 9.47 -5.42
CA LEU A 64 -2.87 10.52 -4.76
C LEU A 64 -3.16 11.84 -5.46
N PHE A 65 -2.94 12.92 -4.76
CA PHE A 65 -3.17 14.25 -5.30
C PHE A 65 -1.91 15.08 -5.11
N ASN A 66 -1.47 15.72 -6.19
CA ASN A 66 -0.35 16.66 -6.12
C ASN A 66 -0.90 18.04 -5.79
N ASN A 67 -0.57 18.55 -4.62
CA ASN A 67 -1.04 19.86 -4.15
C ASN A 67 -0.26 21.04 -4.76
N ASP A 68 0.80 20.74 -5.50
CA ASP A 68 1.67 21.79 -6.03
C ASP A 68 1.33 22.06 -7.50
N ILE A 69 0.55 23.11 -7.74
CA ILE A 69 0.14 23.47 -9.09
C ILE A 69 1.30 24.02 -9.93
N THR A 70 2.44 24.29 -9.32
CA THR A 70 3.63 24.81 -10.03
C THR A 70 4.67 23.73 -10.22
N PHE A 71 4.29 22.47 -10.10
CA PHE A 71 5.24 21.34 -10.17
C PHE A 71 6.13 21.38 -11.41
N LEU A 72 5.54 21.64 -12.60
CA LEU A 72 6.31 21.70 -13.84
C LEU A 72 7.35 22.83 -13.85
N ASP A 73 7.10 23.90 -13.11
CA ASP A 73 8.04 25.02 -13.06
C ASP A 73 9.29 24.71 -12.26
N LYS A 74 9.33 23.56 -11.59
CA LYS A 74 10.50 23.13 -10.82
C LYS A 74 11.59 22.52 -11.67
N PHE A 75 11.29 22.27 -12.95
CA PHE A 75 12.24 21.62 -13.85
C PHE A 75 12.51 22.51 -15.07
N ASP A 76 13.77 22.73 -15.36
CA ASP A 76 14.19 23.52 -16.52
C ASP A 76 14.14 22.72 -17.81
N SER A 77 14.23 21.39 -17.72
CA SER A 77 14.26 20.51 -18.89
C SER A 77 13.81 19.11 -18.53
N ILE A 78 13.55 18.31 -19.58
CA ILE A 78 13.22 16.91 -19.38
C ILE A 78 14.43 16.14 -18.80
N ASP A 79 15.64 16.54 -19.15
CA ASP A 79 16.85 15.92 -18.61
C ASP A 79 16.95 16.12 -17.11
N GLU A 80 16.58 17.29 -16.59
CA GLU A 80 16.53 17.54 -15.17
C GLU A 80 15.54 16.64 -14.48
N VAL A 81 14.36 16.45 -15.07
CA VAL A 81 13.35 15.54 -14.53
C VAL A 81 13.88 14.12 -14.46
N LEU A 82 14.57 13.67 -15.50
CA LEU A 82 15.10 12.29 -15.54
C LEU A 82 16.27 12.08 -14.59
N ASN A 83 17.07 13.11 -14.35
CA ASN A 83 18.24 13.00 -13.48
C ASN A 83 17.87 13.11 -12.00
N ASN A 84 16.84 13.89 -11.67
CA ASN A 84 16.41 14.08 -10.30
C ASN A 84 14.88 13.94 -10.20
N PRO A 85 14.34 12.75 -10.48
CA PRO A 85 12.90 12.60 -10.52
C PRO A 85 12.30 12.62 -9.12
N TYR A 86 11.10 13.18 -9.02
CA TYR A 86 10.24 12.89 -7.89
C TYR A 86 9.58 11.54 -8.12
N THR A 87 9.50 10.73 -7.08
CA THR A 87 9.06 9.35 -7.21
C THR A 87 8.10 8.96 -6.10
N ILE A 88 7.31 7.95 -6.42
CA ILE A 88 6.58 7.16 -5.42
C ILE A 88 7.20 5.78 -5.47
N ASN A 89 7.59 5.28 -4.32
CA ASN A 89 8.30 4.01 -4.20
C ASN A 89 7.53 3.03 -3.34
N VAL A 90 7.53 1.77 -3.76
CA VAL A 90 7.07 0.67 -2.92
C VAL A 90 8.30 -0.04 -2.38
N ASN A 91 8.35 -0.20 -1.08
CA ASN A 91 9.52 -0.78 -0.41
C ASN A 91 9.12 -1.98 0.44
N ILE A 92 10.00 -2.98 0.47
CA ILE A 92 9.95 -4.08 1.41
C ILE A 92 11.25 -4.04 2.20
N ASN A 93 11.14 -3.87 3.53
CA ASN A 93 12.30 -3.77 4.43
C ASN A 93 13.29 -2.72 3.94
N GLU A 94 12.75 -1.54 3.57
CA GLU A 94 13.54 -0.41 3.07
C GLU A 94 14.18 -0.61 1.70
N GLN A 95 13.98 -1.76 1.08
CA GLN A 95 14.43 -1.99 -0.28
C GLN A 95 13.31 -1.68 -1.25
N THR A 96 13.58 -0.80 -2.22
CA THR A 96 12.58 -0.42 -3.23
C THR A 96 12.37 -1.56 -4.22
N ILE A 97 11.11 -1.99 -4.37
CA ILE A 97 10.75 -3.04 -5.31
C ILE A 97 10.02 -2.51 -6.53
N ASP A 98 9.47 -1.30 -6.45
CA ASP A 98 8.86 -0.63 -7.60
C ASP A 98 8.86 0.87 -7.41
N THR A 99 8.94 1.60 -8.52
CA THR A 99 9.02 3.06 -8.51
C THR A 99 8.17 3.63 -9.63
N MET A 100 7.38 4.65 -9.30
CA MET A 100 6.67 5.47 -10.27
C MET A 100 7.31 6.86 -10.29
N MET A 101 7.70 7.34 -11.48
CA MET A 101 8.23 8.68 -11.63
C MET A 101 7.09 9.68 -11.82
N LEU A 102 7.17 10.80 -11.14
CA LEU A 102 6.18 11.88 -11.24
C LEU A 102 6.67 12.87 -12.30
N VAL A 103 6.26 12.66 -13.54
CA VAL A 103 6.77 13.46 -14.66
C VAL A 103 5.71 14.35 -15.31
N ASN A 104 4.43 14.13 -15.03
CA ASN A 104 3.36 14.90 -15.62
C ASN A 104 2.45 15.45 -14.56
N THR A 105 2.20 16.73 -14.59
CA THR A 105 1.44 17.40 -13.57
C THR A 105 0.36 18.30 -14.12
N THR A 106 0.01 18.16 -15.40
CA THR A 106 -1.14 18.86 -15.93
C THR A 106 -2.41 18.38 -15.24
N ASP A 107 -2.43 17.11 -14.81
CA ASP A 107 -3.49 16.57 -13.99
C ASP A 107 -2.94 16.33 -12.59
N PRO A 108 -3.51 16.97 -11.57
CA PRO A 108 -3.03 16.79 -10.20
C PRO A 108 -3.34 15.40 -9.63
N LEU A 109 -4.22 14.64 -10.25
CA LEU A 109 -4.55 13.30 -9.80
C LEU A 109 -3.49 12.32 -10.27
N ILE A 110 -2.97 11.55 -9.33
CA ILE A 110 -1.97 10.52 -9.58
C ILE A 110 -2.60 9.18 -9.27
N VAL A 111 -2.56 8.27 -10.23
CA VAL A 111 -3.05 6.90 -10.05
C VAL A 111 -1.87 5.95 -10.20
N TYR A 112 -1.67 5.10 -9.20
CA TYR A 112 -0.61 4.12 -9.21
C TYR A 112 -1.18 2.75 -8.89
N ASN A 113 -0.92 1.80 -9.76
CA ASN A 113 -1.35 0.41 -9.58
C ASN A 113 -0.15 -0.50 -9.78
N TYR A 114 0.04 -1.42 -8.85
CA TYR A 114 1.15 -2.35 -8.89
C TYR A 114 0.72 -3.70 -8.35
N SER A 115 1.15 -4.76 -8.98
CA SER A 115 0.88 -6.13 -8.53
C SER A 115 2.13 -6.96 -8.69
N THR A 116 2.42 -7.78 -7.69
CA THR A 116 3.56 -8.68 -7.75
C THR A 116 3.33 -9.91 -6.90
N ALA A 117 3.97 -11.00 -7.28
CA ALA A 117 4.10 -12.18 -6.42
C ALA A 117 5.43 -12.08 -5.69
N ILE A 118 5.44 -12.36 -4.41
CA ILE A 118 6.64 -12.21 -3.59
C ILE A 118 6.74 -13.33 -2.57
N ASN A 119 7.97 -13.79 -2.36
CA ASN A 119 8.29 -14.74 -1.31
C ASN A 119 9.05 -13.99 -0.22
N LEU A 120 8.46 -13.90 0.96
CA LEU A 120 9.09 -13.24 2.11
C LEU A 120 9.71 -14.30 3.00
N GLN A 121 11.03 -14.28 3.09
CA GLN A 121 11.80 -15.23 3.89
C GLN A 121 11.72 -14.95 5.38
N GLU A 122 11.26 -13.75 5.74
CA GLU A 122 11.12 -13.32 7.13
C GLU A 122 9.94 -12.37 7.23
N ASN A 123 9.50 -12.10 8.46
CA ASN A 123 8.48 -11.07 8.68
C ASN A 123 9.02 -9.76 8.15
N SER A 124 8.25 -9.09 7.33
CA SER A 124 8.72 -7.95 6.54
C SER A 124 7.82 -6.74 6.72
N ILE A 125 8.36 -5.58 6.39
CA ILE A 125 7.63 -4.32 6.48
C ILE A 125 7.49 -3.76 5.08
N LEU A 126 6.23 -3.56 4.66
CA LEU A 126 5.93 -2.90 3.40
C LEU A 126 5.63 -1.43 3.68
N SER A 127 6.19 -0.55 2.89
CA SER A 127 5.92 0.87 2.96
C SER A 127 5.80 1.47 1.56
N ILE A 128 5.07 2.57 1.47
CA ILE A 128 4.95 3.35 0.25
C ILE A 128 5.43 4.74 0.61
N THR A 129 6.45 5.21 -0.10
CA THR A 129 7.10 6.47 0.21
C THR A 129 7.21 7.36 -1.02
N SER A 130 7.45 8.64 -0.80
CA SER A 130 7.73 9.58 -1.87
C SER A 130 8.81 10.54 -1.40
N ASN A 131 9.68 10.95 -2.32
CA ASN A 131 10.64 12.01 -2.06
C ASN A 131 10.06 13.41 -2.34
N TYR A 132 8.76 13.49 -2.65
CA TYR A 132 8.07 14.75 -2.91
C TYR A 132 7.03 15.00 -1.83
N SER A 133 7.16 16.11 -1.11
CA SER A 133 6.36 16.36 0.09
C SER A 133 4.94 16.87 -0.17
N ASN A 134 4.64 17.31 -1.39
CA ASN A 134 3.33 17.87 -1.70
C ASN A 134 2.32 16.86 -2.21
N ILE A 135 2.51 15.60 -1.86
CA ILE A 135 1.60 14.53 -2.22
C ILE A 135 0.59 14.33 -1.08
N HIS A 136 -0.68 14.34 -1.44
CA HIS A 136 -1.78 14.04 -0.53
C HIS A 136 -2.37 12.69 -0.88
N VAL A 137 -2.55 11.82 0.10
CA VAL A 137 -3.16 10.51 -0.13
C VAL A 137 -4.68 10.68 -0.13
N ILE A 138 -5.31 10.34 -1.25
CA ILE A 138 -6.76 10.24 -1.34
C ILE A 138 -7.17 8.85 -0.82
N LYS A 139 -6.54 7.81 -1.36
CA LYS A 139 -6.81 6.44 -0.96
C LYS A 139 -5.68 5.56 -1.41
N ILE A 140 -5.16 4.74 -0.52
CA ILE A 140 -4.25 3.65 -0.89
C ILE A 140 -4.83 2.36 -0.34
N ASN A 141 -5.06 1.41 -1.23
CA ASN A 141 -5.57 0.10 -0.88
C ASN A 141 -4.50 -0.92 -1.23
N VAL A 142 -4.10 -1.72 -0.25
CA VAL A 142 -3.12 -2.79 -0.42
C VAL A 142 -3.81 -4.11 -0.10
N ILE A 143 -3.83 -5.01 -1.06
CA ILE A 143 -4.39 -6.34 -0.88
C ILE A 143 -3.23 -7.32 -0.91
N VAL A 144 -3.10 -8.10 0.16
CA VAL A 144 -2.05 -9.11 0.30
C VAL A 144 -2.74 -10.45 0.39
N GLU A 145 -2.62 -11.24 -0.67
CA GLU A 145 -3.21 -12.57 -0.72
C GLU A 145 -2.13 -13.61 -0.45
N GLU A 146 -2.31 -14.38 0.61
CA GLU A 146 -1.38 -15.44 0.94
C GLU A 146 -1.60 -16.62 0.01
N ILE A 147 -0.55 -17.07 -0.63
CA ILE A 147 -0.60 -18.30 -1.44
C ILE A 147 -0.49 -19.44 -0.48
N LEU A 148 -1.63 -20.08 -0.19
CA LEU A 148 -1.68 -21.15 0.74
C LEU A 148 -1.10 -22.41 0.16
N GLY A 149 -0.27 -23.05 0.94
CA GLY A 149 0.14 -24.38 0.69
C GLY A 149 0.56 -24.65 -0.60
N GLU A 150 1.42 -25.49 -0.81
CA GLU A 150 1.71 -25.99 -1.97
C GLU A 150 0.92 -27.13 -2.17
N VAL A 151 0.44 -27.28 -3.17
CA VAL A 151 -0.29 -28.43 -3.50
C VAL A 151 0.64 -29.58 -3.59
N ILE A 152 0.50 -30.48 -2.74
CA ILE A 152 1.32 -31.63 -2.72
C ILE A 152 0.68 -32.70 -3.46
N GLN A 153 1.40 -33.35 -4.26
CA GLN A 153 0.81 -34.35 -5.03
C GLN A 153 1.35 -35.67 -4.75
#